data_adcc92b16395c816b24fb22eccd448a7
#
_entry.id   adcc92b16395c816b24fb22eccd448a7
#
_cell.length_a   1.000
_cell.length_b   1.000
_cell.length_c   1.000
_cell.angle_alpha   90.00
_cell.angle_beta   90.00
_cell.angle_gamma   90.00
#
_symmetry.space_group_name_H-M   'P 1'
#
loop_
_entity.id
_entity.type
_entity.pdbx_description
1 polymer ?
#
loop_
_entity_poly.entity_id
_entity_poly.type
_entity_poly.pdbx_seq_one_letter_code
_entity_poly.pdbx_strand_id
1 'polypeptide(L)'
;MKNTVHISRDAALIAITERLLEGLCRTISFSNIGSGLDYIYSLIPDLLIIDLAIDDSRILDVLNTLKADPIFTHLPTLALIDDSIDLPRWEHAHIEDYVWKSQMERDLRARAELCIVRAERVVEVNPLTRLPGNISINRAIQELIEKNAVFAVGYADLDNFKPFNDHYGFTRGDEVIKMTGRLILNIVKNKQPSGSFVGHIGGDDFIFIMDADLIDAAASEIVTTFDRIISTFYDAADKTAGIVALDRQGNAKSFPVMSLSIGITTNRNREFSHYGEVAEAASEMKVYAKRTKGSCFKTDKRRLPQNGE
;
A
#
# COMPACT_ATOMS: atom_id res chain seq x y z
N MET A 1 13.37 14.65 -1.94
CA MET A 1 14.24 14.64 -0.75
C MET A 1 13.32 14.50 0.46
N LYS A 2 13.61 13.59 1.38
CA LYS A 2 12.81 13.36 2.59
C LYS A 2 12.88 14.54 3.55
N ASN A 3 11.80 14.80 4.31
CA ASN A 3 11.75 15.86 5.30
C ASN A 3 11.82 15.28 6.71
N THR A 4 12.71 15.79 7.55
CA THR A 4 12.85 15.40 8.94
C THR A 4 12.56 16.59 9.84
N VAL A 5 11.74 16.41 10.84
CA VAL A 5 11.56 17.37 11.93
C VAL A 5 12.45 16.95 13.10
N HIS A 6 13.27 17.86 13.60
CA HIS A 6 14.08 17.66 14.80
C HIS A 6 13.66 18.64 15.90
N ILE A 7 13.34 18.11 17.06
CA ILE A 7 12.94 18.91 18.24
C ILE A 7 13.99 18.72 19.33
N SER A 8 14.75 19.77 19.61
CA SER A 8 15.75 19.82 20.70
C SER A 8 15.99 21.25 21.15
N ARG A 9 16.24 21.44 22.44
CA ARG A 9 16.67 22.74 23.02
C ARG A 9 18.17 22.97 22.93
N ASP A 10 18.93 21.94 22.62
CA ASP A 10 20.39 21.98 22.49
C ASP A 10 20.80 22.37 21.07
N ALA A 11 21.32 23.57 20.91
CA ALA A 11 21.79 24.09 19.62
C ALA A 11 22.97 23.29 19.03
N ALA A 12 23.84 22.72 19.88
CA ALA A 12 24.94 21.89 19.42
C ALA A 12 24.42 20.55 18.88
N LEU A 13 23.43 19.95 19.54
CA LEU A 13 22.76 18.73 19.12
C LEU A 13 22.03 18.95 17.78
N ILE A 14 21.37 20.09 17.62
CA ILE A 14 20.75 20.48 16.35
C ILE A 14 21.77 20.51 15.20
N ALA A 15 22.87 21.23 15.40
CA ALA A 15 23.92 21.38 14.39
C ALA A 15 24.55 20.01 14.00
N ILE A 16 24.79 19.14 14.99
CA ILE A 16 25.31 17.79 14.74
C ILE A 16 24.29 16.97 13.92
N THR A 17 23.02 16.98 14.32
CA THR A 17 21.95 16.24 13.62
C THR A 17 21.82 16.69 12.15
N GLU A 18 21.78 17.99 11.89
CA GLU A 18 21.69 18.54 10.54
C GLU A 18 22.87 18.13 9.66
N ARG A 19 24.10 18.21 10.21
CA ARG A 19 25.32 17.78 9.52
C ARG A 19 25.32 16.28 9.20
N LEU A 20 24.92 15.42 10.16
CA LEU A 20 24.93 13.97 9.98
C LEU A 20 23.88 13.48 8.99
N LEU A 21 22.76 14.21 8.87
CA LEU A 21 21.67 13.87 7.98
C LEU A 21 21.74 14.57 6.61
N GLU A 22 22.76 15.39 6.40
CA GLU A 22 22.99 16.06 5.11
C GLU A 22 23.05 15.05 3.96
N GLY A 23 22.31 15.32 2.87
CA GLY A 23 22.19 14.43 1.72
C GLY A 23 21.25 13.23 1.90
N LEU A 24 20.83 12.88 3.12
CA LEU A 24 19.79 11.89 3.37
C LEU A 24 18.40 12.52 3.40
N CYS A 25 18.24 13.58 4.20
CA CYS A 25 16.97 14.29 4.33
C CYS A 25 17.21 15.80 4.56
N ARG A 26 16.15 16.58 4.36
CA ARG A 26 16.10 17.98 4.75
C ARG A 26 15.63 18.06 6.21
N THR A 27 16.51 18.45 7.12
CA THR A 27 16.19 18.61 8.53
C THR A 27 15.66 20.01 8.82
N ILE A 28 14.56 20.10 9.57
CA ILE A 28 13.95 21.34 10.04
C ILE A 28 13.88 21.24 11.55
N SER A 29 14.60 22.13 12.24
CA SER A 29 14.81 22.02 13.68
C SER A 29 13.98 23.04 14.44
N PHE A 30 13.44 22.63 15.59
CA PHE A 30 12.65 23.46 16.49
C PHE A 30 13.20 23.36 17.92
N SER A 31 13.31 24.52 18.59
CA SER A 31 13.77 24.61 19.98
C SER A 31 12.66 24.34 21.02
N ASN A 32 11.41 24.30 20.58
CA ASN A 32 10.27 23.97 21.43
C ASN A 32 9.30 23.03 20.74
N ILE A 33 8.62 22.21 21.53
CA ILE A 33 7.72 21.17 21.06
C ILE A 33 6.47 21.73 20.35
N GLY A 34 5.92 22.87 20.84
CA GLY A 34 4.72 23.47 20.26
C GLY A 34 4.91 23.85 18.80
N SER A 35 5.98 24.62 18.50
CA SER A 35 6.29 25.00 17.11
C SER A 35 6.60 23.79 16.23
N GLY A 36 7.26 22.77 16.80
CA GLY A 36 7.50 21.50 16.08
C GLY A 36 6.20 20.80 15.73
N LEU A 37 5.24 20.71 16.67
CA LEU A 37 3.92 20.13 16.43
C LEU A 37 3.12 20.93 15.40
N ASP A 38 3.07 22.27 15.51
CA ASP A 38 2.37 23.11 14.54
C ASP A 38 2.88 22.88 13.12
N TYR A 39 4.20 22.67 12.98
CA TYR A 39 4.80 22.31 11.69
C TYR A 39 4.39 20.90 11.25
N ILE A 40 4.43 19.92 12.14
CA ILE A 40 4.05 18.51 11.85
C ILE A 40 2.59 18.44 11.39
N TYR A 41 1.67 19.19 12.04
CA TYR A 41 0.27 19.25 11.62
C TYR A 41 0.07 19.93 10.26
N SER A 42 0.95 20.84 9.88
CA SER A 42 0.90 21.56 8.59
C SER A 42 1.53 20.77 7.45
N LEU A 43 2.62 20.06 7.74
CA LEU A 43 3.44 19.30 6.78
C LEU A 43 3.93 18.01 7.45
N ILE A 44 3.29 16.89 7.14
CA ILE A 44 3.67 15.60 7.69
C ILE A 44 5.10 15.26 7.27
N PRO A 45 6.08 15.17 8.20
CA PRO A 45 7.45 14.82 7.87
C PRO A 45 7.58 13.30 7.62
N ASP A 46 8.70 12.90 6.99
CA ASP A 46 9.06 11.50 6.79
C ASP A 46 9.72 10.87 8.04
N LEU A 47 10.23 11.70 8.96
CA LEU A 47 10.86 11.28 10.22
C LEU A 47 10.71 12.40 11.27
N LEU A 48 10.41 12.02 12.50
CA LEU A 48 10.53 12.88 13.67
C LEU A 48 11.74 12.44 14.51
N ILE A 49 12.64 13.37 14.79
CA ILE A 49 13.74 13.18 15.74
C ILE A 49 13.43 14.01 16.98
N ILE A 50 13.53 13.42 18.14
CA ILE A 50 13.20 14.08 19.40
C ILE A 50 14.31 13.86 20.42
N ASP A 51 14.74 14.96 21.04
CA ASP A 51 15.69 14.94 22.11
C ASP A 51 14.98 14.68 23.44
N LEU A 52 15.23 13.53 24.06
CA LEU A 52 14.70 13.16 25.37
C LEU A 52 15.73 13.49 26.46
N ALA A 53 15.41 14.51 27.26
CA ALA A 53 16.16 14.84 28.46
C ALA A 53 15.55 14.15 29.71
N ILE A 54 16.33 14.08 30.81
CA ILE A 54 16.03 13.29 32.01
C ILE A 54 14.66 13.57 32.66
N ASP A 55 14.06 14.74 32.42
CA ASP A 55 12.81 15.17 33.08
C ASP A 55 11.61 15.36 32.12
N ASP A 56 11.64 14.78 30.94
CA ASP A 56 10.68 15.07 29.88
C ASP A 56 9.50 14.08 29.79
N SER A 57 8.89 13.68 30.91
CA SER A 57 7.62 12.92 30.90
C SER A 57 6.54 13.59 30.04
N ARG A 58 6.53 14.93 29.98
CA ARG A 58 5.62 15.71 29.13
C ARG A 58 5.83 15.49 27.65
N ILE A 59 7.06 15.25 27.19
CA ILE A 59 7.36 14.99 25.76
C ILE A 59 6.77 13.64 25.36
N LEU A 60 6.88 12.62 26.19
CA LEU A 60 6.28 11.31 25.94
C LEU A 60 4.74 11.39 25.86
N ASP A 61 4.10 12.16 26.74
CA ASP A 61 2.65 12.36 26.72
C ASP A 61 2.21 13.06 25.43
N VAL A 62 2.97 14.05 24.99
CA VAL A 62 2.71 14.77 23.73
C VAL A 62 2.91 13.85 22.52
N LEU A 63 3.96 13.04 22.49
CA LEU A 63 4.18 12.04 21.44
C LEU A 63 3.05 11.01 21.40
N ASN A 64 2.63 10.52 22.56
CA ASN A 64 1.53 9.57 22.66
C ASN A 64 0.23 10.19 22.13
N THR A 65 -0.03 11.46 22.44
CA THR A 65 -1.19 12.20 21.93
C THR A 65 -1.11 12.36 20.41
N LEU A 66 0.05 12.75 19.88
CA LEU A 66 0.28 12.87 18.44
C LEU A 66 0.06 11.53 17.72
N LYS A 67 0.62 10.46 18.24
CA LYS A 67 0.55 9.11 17.67
C LYS A 67 -0.82 8.44 17.83
N ALA A 68 -1.66 8.91 18.74
CA ALA A 68 -3.06 8.47 18.84
C ALA A 68 -3.91 8.96 17.66
N ASP A 69 -3.50 10.03 16.97
CA ASP A 69 -4.14 10.45 15.74
C ASP A 69 -3.77 9.47 14.59
N PRO A 70 -4.76 8.89 13.89
CA PRO A 70 -4.52 7.95 12.78
C PRO A 70 -3.58 8.47 11.69
N ILE A 71 -3.53 9.79 11.46
CA ILE A 71 -2.66 10.42 10.46
C ILE A 71 -1.18 10.23 10.84
N PHE A 72 -0.85 10.31 12.13
CA PHE A 72 0.54 10.30 12.62
C PHE A 72 0.95 8.96 13.24
N THR A 73 0.04 7.97 13.33
CA THR A 73 0.35 6.64 13.89
C THR A 73 1.60 6.00 13.30
N HIS A 74 1.81 6.20 11.99
CA HIS A 74 2.94 5.63 11.24
C HIS A 74 4.11 6.59 11.03
N LEU A 75 4.07 7.81 11.59
CA LEU A 75 5.20 8.74 11.54
C LEU A 75 6.38 8.17 12.33
N PRO A 76 7.48 7.77 11.68
CA PRO A 76 8.60 7.18 12.42
C PRO A 76 9.23 8.22 13.35
N THR A 77 9.47 7.83 14.59
CA THR A 77 10.05 8.68 15.63
C THR A 77 11.35 8.06 16.14
N LEU A 78 12.44 8.82 16.05
CA LEU A 78 13.75 8.46 16.55
C LEU A 78 14.09 9.31 17.76
N ALA A 79 14.34 8.69 18.89
CA ALA A 79 14.72 9.40 20.12
C ALA A 79 16.25 9.58 20.23
N LEU A 80 16.69 10.78 20.59
CA LEU A 80 18.05 11.03 21.05
C LEU A 80 18.06 10.98 22.59
N ILE A 81 18.83 10.06 23.16
CA ILE A 81 18.79 9.75 24.59
C ILE A 81 20.14 10.05 25.22
N ASP A 82 20.11 10.70 26.39
CA ASP A 82 21.30 10.94 27.18
C ASP A 82 21.81 9.62 27.80
N ASP A 83 23.12 9.43 27.83
CA ASP A 83 23.77 8.21 28.35
C ASP A 83 23.53 7.97 29.86
N SER A 84 23.05 8.98 30.57
CA SER A 84 22.71 8.91 31.99
C SER A 84 21.26 8.49 32.27
N ILE A 85 20.42 8.33 31.24
CA ILE A 85 19.00 8.00 31.40
C ILE A 85 18.82 6.48 31.40
N ASP A 86 18.11 5.95 32.40
CA ASP A 86 17.56 4.60 32.32
C ASP A 86 16.53 4.53 31.19
N LEU A 87 16.65 3.52 30.33
CA LEU A 87 15.73 3.36 29.20
C LEU A 87 14.28 3.33 29.66
N PRO A 88 13.39 4.19 29.13
CA PRO A 88 11.99 4.17 29.47
C PRO A 88 11.37 2.81 29.13
N ARG A 89 10.28 2.44 29.79
CA ARG A 89 9.50 1.27 29.41
C ARG A 89 8.86 1.53 28.03
N TRP A 90 9.49 0.99 27.00
CA TRP A 90 9.11 1.20 25.59
C TRP A 90 7.65 0.81 25.27
N GLU A 91 7.04 -0.03 26.10
CA GLU A 91 5.63 -0.45 26.00
C GLU A 91 4.65 0.72 25.94
N HIS A 92 5.05 1.88 26.46
CA HIS A 92 4.22 3.09 26.53
C HIS A 92 4.77 4.27 25.74
N ALA A 93 5.89 4.08 25.04
CA ALA A 93 6.52 5.11 24.22
C ALA A 93 6.34 4.76 22.74
N HIS A 94 5.59 5.58 22.00
CA HIS A 94 5.45 5.44 20.55
C HIS A 94 6.70 5.94 19.80
N ILE A 95 7.85 5.28 20.08
CA ILE A 95 9.16 5.57 19.50
C ILE A 95 9.62 4.31 18.75
N GLU A 96 10.01 4.45 17.51
CA GLU A 96 10.39 3.32 16.65
C GLU A 96 11.84 2.89 16.83
N ASP A 97 12.74 3.83 17.20
CA ASP A 97 14.16 3.54 17.50
C ASP A 97 14.78 4.67 18.32
N TYR A 98 15.98 4.47 18.82
CA TYR A 98 16.74 5.46 19.58
C TYR A 98 18.23 5.48 19.27
N VAL A 99 18.88 6.59 19.60
CA VAL A 99 20.35 6.76 19.51
C VAL A 99 20.84 7.39 20.82
N TRP A 100 21.87 6.80 21.41
CA TRP A 100 22.60 7.43 22.49
C TRP A 100 23.34 8.68 21.99
N LYS A 101 23.26 9.78 22.71
CA LYS A 101 23.92 11.04 22.30
C LYS A 101 25.42 10.86 22.08
N SER A 102 26.09 10.02 22.90
CA SER A 102 27.50 9.68 22.74
C SER A 102 27.81 8.88 21.46
N GLN A 103 26.80 8.26 20.83
CA GLN A 103 26.95 7.40 19.65
C GLN A 103 26.40 8.00 18.36
N MET A 104 25.97 9.26 18.39
CA MET A 104 25.32 9.91 17.25
C MET A 104 26.17 9.89 15.98
N GLU A 105 27.46 10.19 16.08
CA GLU A 105 28.39 10.20 14.93
C GLU A 105 28.43 8.84 14.19
N ARG A 106 28.24 7.76 14.91
CA ARG A 106 28.29 6.40 14.37
C ARG A 106 26.92 5.92 13.85
N ASP A 107 25.86 6.19 14.62
CA ASP A 107 24.60 5.45 14.48
C ASP A 107 23.45 6.28 13.91
N LEU A 108 23.44 7.62 14.09
CA LEU A 108 22.25 8.43 13.78
C LEU A 108 21.80 8.30 12.33
N ARG A 109 22.72 8.44 11.37
CA ARG A 109 22.40 8.39 9.96
C ARG A 109 21.78 7.04 9.55
N ALA A 110 22.41 5.94 9.96
CA ALA A 110 21.96 4.60 9.61
C ALA A 110 20.58 4.28 10.25
N ARG A 111 20.36 4.69 11.50
CA ARG A 111 19.07 4.48 12.18
C ARG A 111 17.96 5.36 11.61
N ALA A 112 18.25 6.62 11.29
CA ALA A 112 17.30 7.51 10.63
C ALA A 112 16.86 6.94 9.27
N GLU A 113 17.80 6.50 8.44
CA GLU A 113 17.50 5.85 7.17
C GLU A 113 16.66 4.57 7.36
N LEU A 114 17.02 3.74 8.36
CA LEU A 114 16.29 2.52 8.65
C LEU A 114 14.87 2.79 9.15
N CYS A 115 14.66 3.81 10.00
CA CYS A 115 13.33 4.23 10.46
C CYS A 115 12.44 4.67 9.27
N ILE A 116 12.96 5.50 8.37
CA ILE A 116 12.25 5.94 7.17
C ILE A 116 11.86 4.74 6.30
N VAL A 117 12.82 3.87 5.99
CA VAL A 117 12.59 2.68 5.13
C VAL A 117 11.57 1.72 5.76
N ARG A 118 11.60 1.53 7.09
CA ARG A 118 10.62 0.68 7.79
C ARG A 118 9.22 1.27 7.72
N ALA A 119 9.07 2.58 7.95
CA ALA A 119 7.79 3.27 7.87
C ALA A 119 7.20 3.19 6.46
N GLU A 120 7.99 3.41 5.41
CA GLU A 120 7.57 3.24 4.02
C GLU A 120 7.02 1.84 3.76
N ARG A 121 7.71 0.81 4.24
CA ARG A 121 7.25 -0.58 4.07
C ARG A 121 5.90 -0.86 4.74
N VAL A 122 5.63 -0.25 5.89
CA VAL A 122 4.34 -0.41 6.59
C VAL A 122 3.22 0.28 5.83
N VAL A 123 3.44 1.47 5.29
CA VAL A 123 2.46 2.23 4.50
C VAL A 123 2.22 1.61 3.12
N GLU A 124 3.21 0.89 2.58
CA GLU A 124 3.12 0.26 1.25
C GLU A 124 2.29 -1.02 1.19
N VAL A 125 1.85 -1.58 2.31
CA VAL A 125 1.02 -2.79 2.33
C VAL A 125 -0.43 -2.48 2.68
N ASN A 126 -1.34 -3.12 1.97
CA ASN A 126 -2.77 -3.03 2.31
C ASN A 126 -3.02 -3.68 3.70
N PRO A 127 -3.65 -2.99 4.66
CA PRO A 127 -3.80 -3.49 6.02
C PRO A 127 -4.66 -4.75 6.12
N LEU A 128 -5.62 -4.94 5.20
CA LEU A 128 -6.54 -6.07 5.21
C LEU A 128 -5.92 -7.34 4.62
N THR A 129 -5.29 -7.24 3.45
CA THR A 129 -4.75 -8.40 2.72
C THR A 129 -3.26 -8.62 2.95
N ARG A 130 -2.54 -7.63 3.45
CA ARG A 130 -1.08 -7.59 3.56
C ARG A 130 -0.35 -7.68 2.20
N LEU A 131 -1.07 -7.51 1.11
CA LEU A 131 -0.46 -7.38 -0.22
C LEU A 131 0.12 -5.98 -0.40
N PRO A 132 1.18 -5.83 -1.22
CA PRO A 132 1.73 -4.54 -1.62
C PRO A 132 0.65 -3.59 -2.17
N GLY A 133 0.73 -2.31 -1.79
CA GLY A 133 -0.17 -1.25 -2.23
C GLY A 133 0.34 -0.49 -3.46
N ASN A 134 -0.29 0.65 -3.73
CA ASN A 134 -0.09 1.44 -4.97
C ASN A 134 1.38 1.84 -5.22
N ILE A 135 2.13 2.22 -4.19
CA ILE A 135 3.53 2.65 -4.36
C ILE A 135 4.38 1.49 -4.87
N SER A 136 4.25 0.32 -4.24
CA SER A 136 4.96 -0.90 -4.66
C SER A 136 4.52 -1.39 -6.04
N ILE A 137 3.23 -1.29 -6.37
CA ILE A 137 2.68 -1.63 -7.69
C ILE A 137 3.34 -0.76 -8.76
N ASN A 138 3.31 0.56 -8.58
CA ASN A 138 3.85 1.51 -9.55
C ASN A 138 5.36 1.32 -9.74
N ARG A 139 6.10 1.10 -8.66
CA ARG A 139 7.54 0.79 -8.70
C ARG A 139 7.82 -0.49 -9.47
N ALA A 140 7.07 -1.57 -9.21
CA ALA A 140 7.26 -2.84 -9.89
C ALA A 140 7.03 -2.74 -11.41
N ILE A 141 6.00 -2.00 -11.84
CA ILE A 141 5.74 -1.75 -13.27
C ILE A 141 6.85 -0.91 -13.88
N GLN A 142 7.24 0.18 -13.22
CA GLN A 142 8.26 1.11 -13.72
C GLN A 142 9.63 0.42 -13.89
N GLU A 143 10.03 -0.42 -12.93
CA GLU A 143 11.26 -1.22 -13.04
C GLU A 143 11.25 -2.17 -14.24
N LEU A 144 10.11 -2.76 -14.59
CA LEU A 144 10.00 -3.64 -15.76
C LEU A 144 10.10 -2.85 -17.07
N ILE A 145 9.52 -1.64 -17.11
CA ILE A 145 9.66 -0.73 -18.25
C ILE A 145 11.14 -0.34 -18.44
N GLU A 146 11.82 0.10 -17.39
CA GLU A 146 13.22 0.51 -17.42
C GLU A 146 14.18 -0.62 -17.84
N LYS A 147 13.85 -1.86 -17.47
CA LYS A 147 14.60 -3.05 -17.87
C LYS A 147 14.26 -3.53 -19.28
N ASN A 148 13.34 -2.88 -19.99
CA ASN A 148 12.79 -3.32 -21.27
C ASN A 148 12.31 -4.79 -21.25
N ALA A 149 11.79 -5.24 -20.10
CA ALA A 149 11.28 -6.59 -19.94
C ALA A 149 9.92 -6.74 -20.64
N VAL A 150 9.63 -7.91 -21.18
CA VAL A 150 8.28 -8.25 -21.67
C VAL A 150 7.44 -8.70 -20.49
N PHE A 151 6.32 -8.01 -20.23
CA PHE A 151 5.42 -8.31 -19.12
C PHE A 151 3.96 -8.10 -19.49
N ALA A 152 3.08 -8.58 -18.63
CA ALA A 152 1.67 -8.28 -18.67
C ALA A 152 1.14 -7.96 -17.26
N VAL A 153 0.12 -7.11 -17.22
CA VAL A 153 -0.55 -6.67 -16.01
C VAL A 153 -2.02 -7.07 -16.07
N GLY A 154 -2.47 -7.84 -15.08
CA GLY A 154 -3.88 -8.14 -14.87
C GLY A 154 -4.45 -7.23 -13.79
N TYR A 155 -5.56 -6.56 -14.09
CA TYR A 155 -6.34 -5.74 -13.17
C TYR A 155 -7.65 -6.48 -12.87
N ALA A 156 -7.83 -6.95 -11.65
CA ALA A 156 -8.97 -7.75 -11.20
C ALA A 156 -9.87 -6.94 -10.26
N ASP A 157 -11.18 -7.12 -10.41
CA ASP A 157 -12.21 -6.38 -9.68
C ASP A 157 -13.43 -7.27 -9.40
N LEU A 158 -13.97 -7.19 -8.18
CA LEU A 158 -15.14 -7.96 -7.75
C LEU A 158 -16.44 -7.29 -8.20
N ASP A 159 -17.15 -7.90 -9.12
CA ASP A 159 -18.45 -7.42 -9.55
C ASP A 159 -19.51 -7.63 -8.46
N ASN A 160 -20.35 -6.63 -8.24
CA ASN A 160 -21.41 -6.64 -7.22
C ASN A 160 -20.92 -6.73 -5.77
N PHE A 161 -19.67 -6.32 -5.48
CA PHE A 161 -19.12 -6.35 -4.12
C PHE A 161 -19.86 -5.39 -3.17
N LYS A 162 -20.22 -4.18 -3.62
CA LYS A 162 -21.00 -3.25 -2.80
C LYS A 162 -22.37 -3.81 -2.39
N PRO A 163 -23.24 -4.31 -3.31
CA PRO A 163 -24.48 -5.00 -2.92
C PRO A 163 -24.28 -6.13 -1.92
N PHE A 164 -23.19 -6.89 -2.05
CA PHE A 164 -22.84 -7.96 -1.10
C PHE A 164 -22.57 -7.40 0.30
N ASN A 165 -21.77 -6.33 0.42
CA ASN A 165 -21.50 -5.66 1.69
C ASN A 165 -22.78 -5.07 2.31
N ASP A 166 -23.62 -4.45 1.49
CA ASP A 166 -24.88 -3.87 1.96
C ASP A 166 -25.85 -4.94 2.51
N HIS A 167 -25.77 -6.17 2.00
CA HIS A 167 -26.60 -7.30 2.42
C HIS A 167 -26.00 -8.10 3.61
N TYR A 168 -24.72 -8.45 3.56
CA TYR A 168 -24.06 -9.34 4.53
C TYR A 168 -23.19 -8.61 5.55
N GLY A 169 -22.93 -7.32 5.36
CA GLY A 169 -22.05 -6.52 6.20
C GLY A 169 -20.56 -6.60 5.82
N PHE A 170 -19.80 -5.58 6.26
CA PHE A 170 -18.39 -5.40 5.90
C PHE A 170 -17.49 -6.54 6.37
N THR A 171 -17.78 -7.15 7.52
CA THR A 171 -16.95 -8.27 8.03
C THR A 171 -16.89 -9.45 7.06
N ARG A 172 -18.06 -9.83 6.46
CA ARG A 172 -18.11 -10.90 5.47
C ARG A 172 -17.46 -10.46 4.15
N GLY A 173 -17.60 -9.19 3.77
CA GLY A 173 -16.90 -8.61 2.63
C GLY A 173 -15.38 -8.62 2.77
N ASP A 174 -14.86 -8.31 3.94
CA ASP A 174 -13.43 -8.37 4.24
C ASP A 174 -12.87 -9.79 4.08
N GLU A 175 -13.66 -10.81 4.45
CA GLU A 175 -13.28 -12.22 4.23
C GLU A 175 -13.20 -12.56 2.73
N VAL A 176 -14.14 -12.05 1.92
CA VAL A 176 -14.09 -12.19 0.45
C VAL A 176 -12.86 -11.52 -0.12
N ILE A 177 -12.55 -10.29 0.29
CA ILE A 177 -11.33 -9.58 -0.15
C ILE A 177 -10.06 -10.38 0.21
N LYS A 178 -9.95 -10.85 1.46
CA LYS A 178 -8.81 -11.66 1.90
C LYS A 178 -8.69 -12.96 1.10
N MET A 179 -9.80 -13.64 0.87
CA MET A 179 -9.84 -14.87 0.06
C MET A 179 -9.37 -14.59 -1.36
N THR A 180 -9.91 -13.54 -2.00
CA THR A 180 -9.56 -13.16 -3.38
C THR A 180 -8.07 -12.81 -3.51
N GLY A 181 -7.54 -11.99 -2.60
CA GLY A 181 -6.11 -11.67 -2.61
C GLY A 181 -5.20 -12.89 -2.46
N ARG A 182 -5.56 -13.82 -1.56
CA ARG A 182 -4.81 -15.09 -1.39
C ARG A 182 -4.93 -16.02 -2.59
N LEU A 183 -6.11 -16.09 -3.19
CA LEU A 183 -6.35 -16.88 -4.40
C LEU A 183 -5.45 -16.40 -5.54
N ILE A 184 -5.46 -15.09 -5.83
CA ILE A 184 -4.62 -14.49 -6.88
C ILE A 184 -3.15 -14.75 -6.56
N LEU A 185 -2.70 -14.47 -5.34
CA LEU A 185 -1.31 -14.67 -4.93
C LEU A 185 -0.84 -16.11 -5.14
N ASN A 186 -1.63 -17.07 -4.69
CA ASN A 186 -1.27 -18.50 -4.77
C ASN A 186 -1.16 -18.96 -6.23
N ILE A 187 -2.14 -18.62 -7.09
CA ILE A 187 -2.13 -19.04 -8.50
C ILE A 187 -0.97 -18.38 -9.24
N VAL A 188 -0.77 -17.06 -9.04
CA VAL A 188 0.32 -16.33 -9.67
C VAL A 188 1.69 -16.91 -9.26
N LYS A 189 1.90 -17.15 -7.97
CA LYS A 189 3.16 -17.70 -7.47
C LYS A 189 3.38 -19.17 -7.85
N ASN A 190 2.32 -19.95 -7.99
CA ASN A 190 2.43 -21.33 -8.48
C ASN A 190 2.85 -21.38 -9.96
N LYS A 191 2.33 -20.46 -10.79
CA LYS A 191 2.68 -20.42 -12.22
C LYS A 191 4.02 -19.73 -12.49
N GLN A 192 4.35 -18.73 -11.70
CA GLN A 192 5.59 -17.96 -11.82
C GLN A 192 6.14 -17.62 -10.43
N PRO A 193 6.93 -18.51 -9.80
CA PRO A 193 7.46 -18.32 -8.44
C PRO A 193 8.34 -17.08 -8.28
N SER A 194 9.11 -16.74 -9.31
CA SER A 194 10.04 -15.61 -9.32
C SER A 194 9.66 -14.59 -10.40
N GLY A 195 9.89 -13.30 -10.15
CA GLY A 195 9.61 -12.23 -11.12
C GLY A 195 8.14 -11.88 -11.29
N SER A 196 7.21 -12.58 -10.59
CA SER A 196 5.81 -12.19 -10.53
C SER A 196 5.53 -11.28 -9.34
N PHE A 197 4.50 -10.45 -9.46
CA PHE A 197 4.07 -9.53 -8.43
C PHE A 197 2.54 -9.57 -8.25
N VAL A 198 2.06 -9.40 -7.02
CA VAL A 198 0.62 -9.26 -6.72
C VAL A 198 0.46 -8.11 -5.74
N GLY A 199 -0.48 -7.22 -6.02
CA GLY A 199 -0.78 -6.05 -5.20
C GLY A 199 -2.28 -5.85 -5.01
N HIS A 200 -2.64 -5.05 -4.00
CA HIS A 200 -4.01 -4.66 -3.69
C HIS A 200 -4.11 -3.13 -3.68
N ILE A 201 -4.83 -2.58 -4.66
CA ILE A 201 -4.98 -1.13 -4.82
C ILE A 201 -5.86 -0.55 -3.71
N GLY A 202 -6.96 -1.23 -3.41
CA GLY A 202 -7.92 -0.85 -2.38
C GLY A 202 -9.34 -1.27 -2.73
N GLY A 203 -10.21 -1.39 -1.72
CA GLY A 203 -11.58 -1.90 -1.93
C GLY A 203 -11.57 -3.31 -2.51
N ASP A 204 -12.13 -3.46 -3.69
CA ASP A 204 -12.29 -4.71 -4.44
C ASP A 204 -11.29 -4.86 -5.62
N ASP A 205 -10.27 -3.97 -5.72
CA ASP A 205 -9.33 -3.88 -6.84
C ASP A 205 -7.96 -4.52 -6.54
N PHE A 206 -7.56 -5.49 -7.35
CA PHE A 206 -6.27 -6.18 -7.28
C PHE A 206 -5.47 -6.03 -8.56
N ILE A 207 -4.14 -6.08 -8.45
CA ILE A 207 -3.22 -6.14 -9.59
C ILE A 207 -2.31 -7.34 -9.45
N PHE A 208 -2.00 -7.98 -10.59
CA PHE A 208 -0.93 -8.95 -10.69
C PHE A 208 -0.12 -8.74 -11.97
N ILE A 209 1.20 -8.94 -11.85
CA ILE A 209 2.17 -8.72 -12.93
C ILE A 209 2.89 -10.03 -13.16
N MET A 210 2.95 -10.47 -14.41
CA MET A 210 3.54 -11.73 -14.82
C MET A 210 4.21 -11.61 -16.19
N ASP A 211 4.91 -12.68 -16.56
CA ASP A 211 5.30 -12.90 -17.95
C ASP A 211 4.05 -12.95 -18.84
N ALA A 212 4.15 -12.29 -20.00
CA ALA A 212 3.04 -12.18 -20.96
C ALA A 212 2.57 -13.54 -21.52
N ASP A 213 3.40 -14.57 -21.46
CA ASP A 213 3.03 -15.93 -21.91
C ASP A 213 2.26 -16.73 -20.86
N LEU A 214 2.36 -16.34 -19.60
CA LEU A 214 1.76 -17.06 -18.47
C LEU A 214 0.45 -16.45 -17.95
N ILE A 215 0.21 -15.17 -18.23
CA ILE A 215 -0.85 -14.40 -17.58
C ILE A 215 -2.25 -14.89 -17.93
N ASP A 216 -2.51 -15.26 -19.19
CA ASP A 216 -3.83 -15.74 -19.64
C ASP A 216 -4.20 -17.06 -18.94
N ALA A 217 -3.22 -17.97 -18.79
CA ALA A 217 -3.41 -19.22 -18.08
C ALA A 217 -3.65 -18.99 -16.57
N ALA A 218 -2.97 -18.02 -15.97
CA ALA A 218 -3.19 -17.61 -14.58
C ALA A 218 -4.58 -17.00 -14.41
N ALA A 219 -4.98 -16.06 -15.26
CA ALA A 219 -6.28 -15.42 -15.20
C ALA A 219 -7.44 -16.42 -15.39
N SER A 220 -7.31 -17.37 -16.30
CA SER A 220 -8.29 -18.45 -16.50
C SER A 220 -8.47 -19.29 -15.23
N GLU A 221 -7.38 -19.66 -14.56
CA GLU A 221 -7.42 -20.44 -13.34
C GLU A 221 -7.97 -19.62 -12.15
N ILE A 222 -7.61 -18.32 -12.06
CA ILE A 222 -8.14 -17.41 -11.04
C ILE A 222 -9.66 -17.32 -11.16
N VAL A 223 -10.19 -17.02 -12.35
CA VAL A 223 -11.63 -16.90 -12.61
C VAL A 223 -12.37 -18.19 -12.27
N THR A 224 -11.88 -19.34 -12.78
CA THR A 224 -12.52 -20.64 -12.55
C THR A 224 -12.52 -21.03 -11.08
N THR A 225 -11.43 -20.73 -10.36
CA THR A 225 -11.31 -21.07 -8.94
C THR A 225 -12.12 -20.12 -8.08
N PHE A 226 -12.18 -18.84 -8.43
CA PHE A 226 -13.04 -17.85 -7.77
C PHE A 226 -14.51 -18.28 -7.83
N ASP A 227 -15.02 -18.66 -9.00
CA ASP A 227 -16.41 -19.08 -9.17
C ASP A 227 -16.78 -20.31 -8.33
N ARG A 228 -15.83 -21.22 -8.13
CA ARG A 228 -16.05 -22.39 -7.24
C ARG A 228 -16.13 -22.02 -5.78
N ILE A 229 -15.40 -20.98 -5.34
CA ILE A 229 -15.28 -20.63 -3.92
C ILE A 229 -16.32 -19.58 -3.52
N ILE A 230 -16.62 -18.61 -4.37
CA ILE A 230 -17.39 -17.44 -3.97
C ILE A 230 -18.78 -17.77 -3.43
N SER A 231 -19.42 -18.80 -3.96
CA SER A 231 -20.74 -19.25 -3.49
C SER A 231 -20.75 -19.70 -2.02
N THR A 232 -19.58 -20.05 -1.44
CA THR A 232 -19.49 -20.43 -0.02
C THR A 232 -19.69 -19.26 0.93
N PHE A 233 -19.54 -18.02 0.45
CA PHE A 233 -19.78 -16.79 1.21
C PHE A 233 -21.24 -16.34 1.20
N TYR A 234 -22.12 -17.06 0.51
CA TYR A 234 -23.55 -16.76 0.44
C TYR A 234 -24.36 -17.75 1.28
N ASP A 235 -25.44 -17.28 1.87
CA ASP A 235 -26.39 -18.14 2.56
C ASP A 235 -27.12 -19.05 1.55
N ALA A 236 -27.62 -20.19 2.01
CA ALA A 236 -28.13 -21.23 1.12
C ALA A 236 -29.23 -20.74 0.16
N ALA A 237 -30.10 -19.82 0.61
CA ALA A 237 -31.17 -19.24 -0.20
C ALA A 237 -30.65 -18.33 -1.32
N ASP A 238 -29.53 -17.63 -1.06
CA ASP A 238 -29.00 -16.60 -1.96
C ASP A 238 -28.04 -17.17 -3.02
N LYS A 239 -27.56 -18.42 -2.82
CA LYS A 239 -26.62 -19.05 -3.76
C LYS A 239 -27.15 -19.16 -5.19
N THR A 240 -28.44 -19.36 -5.33
CA THR A 240 -29.12 -19.54 -6.64
C THR A 240 -29.94 -18.34 -7.06
N ALA A 241 -30.57 -17.64 -6.10
CA ALA A 241 -31.45 -16.51 -6.37
C ALA A 241 -30.69 -15.17 -6.49
N GLY A 242 -29.44 -15.11 -5.97
CA GLY A 242 -28.75 -13.86 -5.74
C GLY A 242 -29.31 -13.12 -4.53
N ILE A 243 -28.89 -11.90 -4.32
CA ILE A 243 -29.27 -11.05 -3.18
C ILE A 243 -30.14 -9.88 -3.65
N VAL A 244 -31.02 -9.41 -2.78
CA VAL A 244 -31.76 -8.15 -3.00
C VAL A 244 -31.09 -7.04 -2.20
N ALA A 245 -30.62 -6.01 -2.88
CA ALA A 245 -29.99 -4.84 -2.26
C ALA A 245 -30.46 -3.56 -2.98
N LEU A 246 -30.15 -2.40 -2.41
CA LEU A 246 -30.44 -1.12 -3.05
C LEU A 246 -29.41 -0.82 -4.15
N ASP A 247 -29.88 -0.38 -5.31
CA ASP A 247 -29.00 0.15 -6.34
C ASP A 247 -28.49 1.57 -5.97
N ARG A 248 -27.64 2.17 -6.83
CA ARG A 248 -27.09 3.52 -6.60
C ARG A 248 -28.16 4.63 -6.57
N GLN A 249 -29.38 4.33 -6.99
CA GLN A 249 -30.52 5.24 -7.02
C GLN A 249 -31.49 4.98 -5.86
N GLY A 250 -31.21 3.99 -4.99
CA GLY A 250 -32.03 3.65 -3.83
C GLY A 250 -33.19 2.68 -4.14
N ASN A 251 -33.23 2.08 -5.34
CA ASN A 251 -34.27 1.12 -5.69
C ASN A 251 -33.84 -0.31 -5.32
N ALA A 252 -34.77 -1.11 -4.80
CA ALA A 252 -34.52 -2.53 -4.55
C ALA A 252 -34.31 -3.26 -5.89
N LYS A 253 -33.15 -3.94 -6.00
CA LYS A 253 -32.76 -4.68 -7.20
C LYS A 253 -32.16 -6.03 -6.81
N SER A 254 -32.42 -7.05 -7.62
CA SER A 254 -31.76 -8.34 -7.48
C SER A 254 -30.37 -8.30 -8.14
N PHE A 255 -29.37 -8.74 -7.41
CA PHE A 255 -27.99 -8.88 -7.87
C PHE A 255 -27.60 -10.34 -7.89
N PRO A 256 -26.96 -10.83 -8.95
CA PRO A 256 -26.48 -12.21 -8.99
C PRO A 256 -25.35 -12.43 -7.98
N VAL A 257 -24.94 -13.69 -7.79
CA VAL A 257 -23.72 -14.02 -7.07
C VAL A 257 -22.55 -13.24 -7.69
N MET A 258 -21.66 -12.76 -6.82
CA MET A 258 -20.48 -12.00 -7.18
C MET A 258 -19.62 -12.72 -8.22
N SER A 259 -19.08 -11.97 -9.16
CA SER A 259 -18.13 -12.45 -10.17
C SER A 259 -16.83 -11.68 -10.14
N LEU A 260 -15.82 -12.16 -10.84
CA LEU A 260 -14.50 -11.53 -10.93
C LEU A 260 -14.22 -11.12 -12.38
N SER A 261 -14.04 -9.83 -12.61
CA SER A 261 -13.68 -9.27 -13.92
C SER A 261 -12.19 -8.94 -13.94
N ILE A 262 -11.44 -9.49 -14.93
CA ILE A 262 -10.01 -9.24 -15.09
C ILE A 262 -9.74 -8.58 -16.43
N GLY A 263 -9.14 -7.40 -16.43
CA GLY A 263 -8.58 -6.74 -17.61
C GLY A 263 -7.07 -6.95 -17.67
N ILE A 264 -6.55 -7.39 -18.82
CA ILE A 264 -5.13 -7.67 -19.01
C ILE A 264 -4.57 -6.77 -20.10
N THR A 265 -3.43 -6.12 -19.81
CA THR A 265 -2.61 -5.40 -20.80
C THR A 265 -1.19 -5.94 -20.82
N THR A 266 -0.49 -5.79 -21.96
CA THR A 266 0.90 -6.24 -22.14
C THR A 266 1.67 -5.27 -23.01
N ASN A 267 2.98 -5.15 -22.75
CA ASN A 267 3.88 -4.38 -23.60
C ASN A 267 4.39 -5.16 -24.83
N ARG A 268 3.89 -6.37 -25.08
CA ARG A 268 4.30 -7.18 -26.25
C ARG A 268 3.93 -6.52 -27.60
N ASN A 269 2.80 -5.82 -27.64
CA ASN A 269 2.23 -5.24 -28.86
C ASN A 269 2.19 -3.70 -28.83
N ARG A 270 2.69 -3.08 -27.75
CA ARG A 270 2.76 -1.63 -27.59
C ARG A 270 3.87 -1.28 -26.61
N GLU A 271 4.47 -0.12 -26.78
CA GLU A 271 5.44 0.41 -25.84
C GLU A 271 4.73 1.23 -24.76
N PHE A 272 5.27 1.18 -23.55
CA PHE A 272 4.89 2.03 -22.43
C PHE A 272 6.12 2.78 -21.94
N SER A 273 6.00 4.08 -21.73
CA SER A 273 7.07 4.93 -21.21
C SER A 273 6.98 5.11 -19.70
N HIS A 274 5.79 4.93 -19.13
CA HIS A 274 5.51 5.21 -17.73
C HIS A 274 4.45 4.24 -17.19
N TYR A 275 4.55 3.89 -15.90
CA TYR A 275 3.58 2.98 -15.24
C TYR A 275 2.12 3.46 -15.36
N GLY A 276 1.88 4.77 -15.41
CA GLY A 276 0.54 5.34 -15.55
C GLY A 276 -0.17 4.91 -16.83
N GLU A 277 0.56 4.79 -17.96
CA GLU A 277 -0.01 4.30 -19.24
C GLU A 277 -0.42 2.83 -19.15
N VAL A 278 0.34 2.03 -18.40
CA VAL A 278 0.02 0.62 -18.15
C VAL A 278 -1.24 0.50 -17.29
N ALA A 279 -1.32 1.30 -16.23
CA ALA A 279 -2.46 1.32 -15.32
C ALA A 279 -3.76 1.76 -16.03
N GLU A 280 -3.68 2.77 -16.89
CA GLU A 280 -4.80 3.24 -17.71
C GLU A 280 -5.29 2.15 -18.66
N ALA A 281 -4.37 1.54 -19.42
CA ALA A 281 -4.71 0.47 -20.35
C ALA A 281 -5.33 -0.76 -19.65
N ALA A 282 -4.79 -1.14 -18.49
CA ALA A 282 -5.33 -2.24 -17.69
C ALA A 282 -6.73 -1.91 -17.15
N SER A 283 -6.94 -0.66 -16.71
CA SER A 283 -8.25 -0.17 -16.25
C SER A 283 -9.29 -0.15 -17.36
N GLU A 284 -8.94 0.31 -18.58
CA GLU A 284 -9.82 0.21 -19.76
C GLU A 284 -10.25 -1.23 -20.03
N MET A 285 -9.29 -2.16 -19.98
CA MET A 285 -9.58 -3.58 -20.20
C MET A 285 -10.44 -4.18 -19.10
N LYS A 286 -10.29 -3.75 -17.84
CA LYS A 286 -11.18 -4.11 -16.74
C LYS A 286 -12.62 -3.64 -17.02
N VAL A 287 -12.80 -2.39 -17.43
CA VAL A 287 -14.13 -1.85 -17.81
C VAL A 287 -14.73 -2.65 -18.97
N TYR A 288 -13.89 -3.07 -19.94
CA TYR A 288 -14.34 -3.91 -21.03
C TYR A 288 -14.76 -5.31 -20.55
N ALA A 289 -13.99 -5.94 -19.65
CA ALA A 289 -14.32 -7.23 -19.05
C ALA A 289 -15.68 -7.20 -18.32
N LYS A 290 -15.96 -6.15 -17.56
CA LYS A 290 -17.24 -5.95 -16.83
C LYS A 290 -18.49 -5.91 -17.70
N ARG A 291 -18.37 -5.77 -19.01
CA ARG A 291 -19.52 -5.87 -19.95
C ARG A 291 -19.95 -7.33 -20.19
N THR A 292 -19.11 -8.29 -19.82
CA THR A 292 -19.41 -9.73 -19.91
C THR A 292 -20.10 -10.16 -18.63
N LYS A 293 -21.16 -10.95 -18.69
CA LYS A 293 -21.83 -11.49 -17.51
C LYS A 293 -21.03 -12.63 -16.90
N GLY A 294 -20.90 -12.65 -15.58
CA GLY A 294 -20.14 -13.65 -14.84
C GLY A 294 -18.64 -13.38 -14.87
N SER A 295 -17.89 -14.23 -14.20
CA SER A 295 -16.44 -14.06 -14.09
C SER A 295 -15.76 -14.24 -15.45
N CYS A 296 -14.87 -13.33 -15.79
CA CYS A 296 -14.16 -13.38 -17.08
C CYS A 296 -12.83 -12.63 -17.03
N PHE A 297 -11.98 -12.90 -18.01
CA PHE A 297 -10.83 -12.06 -18.30
C PHE A 297 -10.82 -11.62 -19.78
N LYS A 298 -10.20 -10.48 -20.03
CA LYS A 298 -10.04 -9.90 -21.38
C LYS A 298 -8.62 -9.37 -21.52
N THR A 299 -7.91 -9.84 -22.53
CA THR A 299 -6.55 -9.39 -22.85
C THR A 299 -6.58 -8.36 -23.98
N ASP A 300 -5.84 -7.25 -23.79
CA ASP A 300 -5.68 -6.22 -24.82
C ASP A 300 -4.88 -6.79 -26.01
N LYS A 301 -5.55 -6.90 -27.14
CA LYS A 301 -4.96 -7.37 -28.41
C LYS A 301 -4.72 -6.23 -29.40
N ARG A 302 -4.99 -4.99 -29.01
CA ARG A 302 -4.79 -3.82 -29.86
C ARG A 302 -3.30 -3.63 -30.13
N ARG A 303 -2.96 -3.44 -31.39
CA ARG A 303 -1.63 -2.96 -31.82
C ARG A 303 -1.75 -1.46 -31.99
N LEU A 304 -0.87 -0.67 -31.38
CA LEU A 304 -0.77 0.72 -31.78
C LEU A 304 -0.24 0.77 -33.23
N PRO A 305 -0.77 1.69 -34.06
CA PRO A 305 -0.15 1.94 -35.38
C PRO A 305 1.31 2.34 -35.10
N GLN A 306 2.24 1.66 -35.77
CA GLN A 306 3.63 2.11 -35.78
C GLN A 306 3.61 3.52 -36.38
N ASN A 307 4.03 4.52 -35.56
CA ASN A 307 4.24 5.86 -36.04
C ASN A 307 5.38 5.80 -37.08
N GLY A 308 5.05 5.91 -38.33
CA GLY A 308 6.05 6.04 -39.39
C GLY A 308 5.65 5.38 -40.72
N GLU A 309 4.75 5.98 -41.44
CA GLU A 309 4.91 6.23 -42.89
C GLU A 309 4.10 7.47 -43.29
#